data_e24fc6468a074f43945a5e939a0c0861
#
_entry.id   e24fc6468a074f43945a5e939a0c0861
#
_cell.length_a   1.000
_cell.length_b   1.000
_cell.length_c   1.000
_cell.angle_alpha   90.00
_cell.angle_beta   90.00
_cell.angle_gamma   90.00
#
_symmetry.space_group_name_H-M   'P 1'
#
loop_
_entity.id
_entity.type
_entity.pdbx_description
1 polymer ?
#
loop_
_entity_poly.entity_id
_entity_poly.type
_entity_poly.pdbx_seq_one_letter_code
_entity_poly.pdbx_strand_id
1 'polypeptide(L)'
;MNTLIKTCAALLTLLSNVALAQIPEDSRQLIVVTTPDWNALQGTAQRYERHGQGFQKVGEPFAIVVGKNGMAWGTGLTTPTPDQQPLKHEGDGKAPAGIFKLGSAFGYAPTADTRLPYTASTATRECVDDSQSSHYNTLVDSSTVNKDWTSSERMLRKDQLYRQGIFIEHNTPASANGGSCIFLHIWRSVSAGTLGCTAMEPVNIQALFAWLNPRENPLLVQLPAAQYDLYRERWKLPLR
;
A
#
# COMPACT_ATOMS: atom_id res chain seq x y z
N MET A 1 -70.12 -9.77 -18.54
CA MET A 1 -69.20 -10.43 -17.58
C MET A 1 -67.79 -9.98 -17.91
N ASN A 2 -67.26 -8.95 -17.23
CA ASN A 2 -65.93 -8.42 -17.47
C ASN A 2 -64.99 -8.92 -16.37
N THR A 3 -64.04 -9.77 -16.76
CA THR A 3 -63.01 -10.32 -15.84
C THR A 3 -61.81 -9.38 -15.83
N LEU A 4 -61.61 -8.66 -14.73
CA LEU A 4 -60.40 -7.86 -14.48
C LEU A 4 -59.25 -8.78 -14.10
N ILE A 5 -58.22 -8.83 -14.92
CA ILE A 5 -56.95 -9.46 -14.62
C ILE A 5 -56.09 -8.43 -13.85
N LYS A 6 -55.83 -8.68 -12.56
CA LYS A 6 -54.91 -7.89 -11.76
C LYS A 6 -53.48 -8.43 -11.96
N THR A 7 -52.68 -7.67 -12.69
CA THR A 7 -51.23 -7.96 -12.85
C THR A 7 -50.50 -7.42 -11.62
N CYS A 8 -50.02 -8.29 -10.75
CA CYS A 8 -49.07 -7.94 -9.67
C CYS A 8 -47.67 -7.83 -10.27
N ALA A 9 -47.17 -6.61 -10.40
CA ALA A 9 -45.76 -6.38 -10.71
C ALA A 9 -44.92 -6.54 -9.43
N ALA A 10 -44.15 -7.63 -9.37
CA ALA A 10 -43.17 -7.83 -8.30
C ALA A 10 -41.95 -6.93 -8.58
N LEU A 11 -41.75 -5.93 -7.75
CA LEU A 11 -40.56 -5.09 -7.76
C LEU A 11 -39.42 -5.91 -7.14
N LEU A 12 -38.54 -6.49 -7.97
CA LEU A 12 -37.27 -7.07 -7.52
C LEU A 12 -36.30 -5.92 -7.18
N THR A 13 -36.16 -5.58 -5.90
CA THR A 13 -35.07 -4.72 -5.43
C THR A 13 -33.75 -5.52 -5.47
N LEU A 14 -32.95 -5.23 -6.48
CA LEU A 14 -31.53 -5.65 -6.53
C LEU A 14 -30.79 -4.91 -5.41
N LEU A 15 -30.63 -5.55 -4.26
CA LEU A 15 -29.68 -5.13 -3.23
C LEU A 15 -28.28 -5.38 -3.80
N SER A 16 -27.68 -4.33 -4.34
CA SER A 16 -26.25 -4.33 -4.66
C SER A 16 -25.50 -4.53 -3.37
N ASN A 17 -25.00 -5.74 -3.13
CA ASN A 17 -24.02 -6.00 -2.08
C ASN A 17 -22.72 -5.25 -2.47
N VAL A 18 -22.60 -4.01 -2.04
CA VAL A 18 -21.31 -3.34 -1.99
C VAL A 18 -20.50 -4.15 -0.96
N ALA A 19 -19.61 -5.00 -1.45
CA ALA A 19 -18.68 -5.72 -0.59
C ALA A 19 -17.92 -4.67 0.24
N LEU A 20 -18.26 -4.59 1.52
CA LEU A 20 -17.62 -3.67 2.44
C LEU A 20 -16.17 -4.13 2.57
N ALA A 21 -15.24 -3.25 2.25
CA ALA A 21 -13.83 -3.52 2.46
C ALA A 21 -13.57 -3.95 3.90
N GLN A 22 -12.94 -5.08 4.07
CA GLN A 22 -12.48 -5.60 5.37
C GLN A 22 -11.20 -6.39 5.14
N ILE A 23 -10.43 -6.61 6.20
CA ILE A 23 -9.27 -7.48 6.12
C ILE A 23 -9.75 -8.90 5.75
N PRO A 24 -9.28 -9.50 4.64
CA PRO A 24 -9.61 -10.85 4.25
C PRO A 24 -9.29 -11.86 5.34
N GLU A 25 -10.10 -12.92 5.47
CA GLU A 25 -9.93 -13.92 6.53
C GLU A 25 -8.65 -14.74 6.37
N ASP A 26 -8.18 -14.91 5.15
CA ASP A 26 -6.93 -15.58 4.79
C ASP A 26 -5.68 -14.71 4.98
N SER A 27 -5.82 -13.41 5.27
CA SER A 27 -4.70 -12.54 5.65
C SER A 27 -4.30 -12.81 7.10
N ARG A 28 -3.08 -13.29 7.30
CA ARG A 28 -2.56 -13.69 8.62
C ARG A 28 -1.48 -12.76 9.15
N GLN A 29 -0.87 -11.94 8.30
CA GLN A 29 0.12 -10.93 8.69
C GLN A 29 -0.37 -9.54 8.32
N LEU A 30 -0.25 -8.59 9.25
CA LEU A 30 -0.70 -7.24 9.06
C LEU A 30 0.35 -6.27 9.59
N ILE A 31 0.71 -5.27 8.79
CA ILE A 31 1.42 -4.08 9.23
C ILE A 31 0.39 -2.95 9.33
N VAL A 32 0.26 -2.37 10.51
CA VAL A 32 -0.58 -1.18 10.73
C VAL A 32 0.32 0.03 10.88
N VAL A 33 0.16 0.99 9.97
CA VAL A 33 0.80 2.30 10.01
C VAL A 33 -0.23 3.35 10.36
N THR A 34 0.06 4.16 11.39
CA THR A 34 -0.79 5.29 11.75
C THR A 34 0.02 6.57 11.88
N THR A 35 -0.55 7.68 11.40
CA THR A 35 -0.05 9.04 11.63
C THR A 35 -1.06 9.82 12.50
N PRO A 36 -0.65 10.89 13.19
CA PRO A 36 -1.59 11.72 13.97
C PRO A 36 -2.76 12.25 13.11
N ASP A 37 -2.46 12.73 11.91
CA ASP A 37 -3.45 13.29 10.98
C ASP A 37 -3.00 13.13 9.52
N TRP A 38 -3.78 13.68 8.58
CA TRP A 38 -3.55 13.62 7.14
C TRP A 38 -2.26 14.31 6.65
N ASN A 39 -1.76 15.29 7.39
CA ASN A 39 -0.61 16.12 7.00
C ASN A 39 0.67 15.74 7.73
N ALA A 40 0.57 14.94 8.78
CA ALA A 40 1.71 14.48 9.54
C ALA A 40 2.60 13.57 8.71
N LEU A 41 3.91 13.88 8.67
CA LEU A 41 4.90 13.02 8.00
C LEU A 41 5.41 11.89 8.88
N GLN A 42 5.31 12.04 10.21
CA GLN A 42 5.77 11.03 11.17
C GLN A 42 4.60 10.17 11.64
N GLY A 43 4.90 8.92 11.93
CA GLY A 43 3.91 7.96 12.42
C GLY A 43 4.56 6.77 13.08
N THR A 44 3.75 5.76 13.33
CA THR A 44 4.15 4.51 13.98
C THR A 44 3.67 3.33 13.17
N ALA A 45 4.48 2.30 13.06
CA ALA A 45 4.10 1.00 12.51
C ALA A 45 4.09 -0.06 13.61
N GLN A 46 3.11 -0.96 13.56
CA GLN A 46 2.99 -2.14 14.41
C GLN A 46 2.70 -3.36 13.56
N ARG A 47 3.40 -4.45 13.82
CA ARG A 47 3.16 -5.76 13.21
C ARG A 47 2.11 -6.54 14.00
N TYR A 48 1.31 -7.32 13.28
CA TYR A 48 0.29 -8.21 13.87
C TYR A 48 0.27 -9.54 13.14
N GLU A 49 -0.04 -10.59 13.88
CA GLU A 49 -0.37 -11.91 13.36
C GLU A 49 -1.79 -12.31 13.75
N ARG A 50 -2.45 -13.04 12.85
CA ARG A 50 -3.81 -13.52 13.12
C ARG A 50 -3.77 -14.76 14.00
N HIS A 51 -4.50 -14.71 15.10
CA HIS A 51 -4.76 -15.82 16.01
C HIS A 51 -6.28 -15.99 16.16
N GLY A 52 -6.81 -17.12 15.66
CA GLY A 52 -8.26 -17.33 15.61
C GLY A 52 -8.97 -16.24 14.80
N GLN A 53 -9.94 -15.56 15.41
CA GLN A 53 -10.72 -14.49 14.76
C GLN A 53 -10.09 -13.09 14.92
N GLY A 54 -9.01 -12.95 15.66
CA GLY A 54 -8.40 -11.65 15.96
C GLY A 54 -6.94 -11.56 15.54
N PHE A 55 -6.34 -10.40 15.82
CA PHE A 55 -4.93 -10.13 15.60
C PHE A 55 -4.21 -9.86 16.91
N GLN A 56 -2.99 -10.37 17.05
CA GLN A 56 -2.10 -10.11 18.19
C GLN A 56 -0.88 -9.33 17.72
N LYS A 57 -0.39 -8.43 18.57
CA LYS A 57 0.82 -7.65 18.31
C LYS A 57 2.05 -8.55 18.24
N VAL A 58 2.95 -8.26 17.31
CA VAL A 58 4.24 -8.94 17.13
C VAL A 58 5.36 -7.92 17.31
N GLY A 59 6.13 -8.06 18.37
CA GLY A 59 7.20 -7.13 18.72
C GLY A 59 6.69 -5.74 19.11
N GLU A 60 7.63 -4.81 19.31
CA GLU A 60 7.32 -3.43 19.66
C GLU A 60 6.94 -2.59 18.42
N PRO A 61 6.12 -1.53 18.61
CA PRO A 61 5.89 -0.54 17.58
C PRO A 61 7.19 0.22 17.27
N PHE A 62 7.30 0.70 16.04
CA PHE A 62 8.48 1.45 15.60
C PHE A 62 8.10 2.69 14.80
N ALA A 63 8.99 3.69 14.82
CA ALA A 63 8.80 4.95 14.12
C ALA A 63 8.91 4.77 12.59
N ILE A 64 8.07 5.49 11.86
CA ILE A 64 8.10 5.60 10.40
C ILE A 64 7.95 7.06 9.96
N VAL A 65 8.28 7.31 8.71
CA VAL A 65 7.87 8.52 8.00
C VAL A 65 7.08 8.13 6.75
N VAL A 66 6.14 8.97 6.38
CA VAL A 66 5.34 8.85 5.16
C VAL A 66 5.68 9.97 4.18
N GLY A 67 4.82 10.26 3.24
CA GLY A 67 5.00 11.37 2.30
C GLY A 67 5.27 12.71 3.01
N LYS A 68 6.13 13.55 2.43
CA LYS A 68 6.46 14.89 2.99
C LYS A 68 5.25 15.78 3.19
N ASN A 69 4.16 15.50 2.48
CA ASN A 69 2.86 16.18 2.58
C ASN A 69 1.80 15.28 3.27
N GLY A 70 2.23 14.25 4.04
CA GLY A 70 1.35 13.35 4.77
C GLY A 70 0.78 12.22 3.92
N MET A 71 -0.52 11.95 4.05
CA MET A 71 -1.24 10.88 3.36
C MET A 71 -2.41 11.41 2.51
N ALA A 72 -2.88 10.57 1.59
CA ALA A 72 -4.12 10.73 0.83
C ALA A 72 -4.73 9.36 0.53
N TRP A 73 -6.05 9.27 0.35
CA TRP A 73 -6.73 8.02 0.02
C TRP A 73 -6.19 7.42 -1.28
N GLY A 74 -5.70 6.19 -1.19
CA GLY A 74 -5.12 5.44 -2.31
C GLY A 74 -5.99 4.27 -2.74
N THR A 75 -5.73 3.74 -3.94
CA THR A 75 -6.39 2.56 -4.49
C THR A 75 -5.59 1.31 -4.16
N GLY A 76 -6.18 0.40 -3.39
CA GLY A 76 -5.61 -0.89 -3.00
C GLY A 76 -6.71 -1.95 -2.98
N LEU A 77 -6.86 -2.67 -1.87
CA LEU A 77 -8.04 -3.53 -1.64
C LEU A 77 -9.32 -2.70 -1.46
N THR A 78 -9.16 -1.43 -1.13
CA THR A 78 -10.24 -0.45 -1.10
C THR A 78 -10.00 0.58 -2.19
N THR A 79 -11.07 0.95 -2.90
CA THR A 79 -11.05 2.09 -3.82
C THR A 79 -11.78 3.24 -3.16
N PRO A 80 -11.14 4.41 -3.00
CA PRO A 80 -11.81 5.56 -2.40
C PRO A 80 -12.96 6.04 -3.28
N THR A 81 -14.01 6.54 -2.63
CA THR A 81 -15.12 7.21 -3.32
C THR A 81 -14.79 8.68 -3.58
N PRO A 82 -15.40 9.35 -4.57
CA PRO A 82 -15.06 10.74 -4.92
C PRO A 82 -15.27 11.76 -3.79
N ASP A 83 -16.11 11.47 -2.82
CA ASP A 83 -16.38 12.30 -1.63
C ASP A 83 -15.32 12.11 -0.53
N GLN A 84 -14.52 11.04 -0.57
CA GLN A 84 -13.39 10.86 0.33
C GLN A 84 -12.23 11.76 -0.09
N GLN A 85 -11.80 12.64 0.79
CA GLN A 85 -10.69 13.56 0.55
C GLN A 85 -9.65 13.51 1.68
N PRO A 86 -8.37 13.79 1.39
CA PRO A 86 -7.77 14.02 0.06
C PRO A 86 -7.59 12.72 -0.73
N LEU A 87 -7.69 12.76 -2.06
CA LEU A 87 -7.35 11.65 -2.94
C LEU A 87 -5.86 11.67 -3.33
N LYS A 88 -5.27 10.48 -3.48
CA LYS A 88 -3.88 10.31 -3.93
C LYS A 88 -3.73 10.63 -5.42
N HIS A 89 -2.72 11.43 -5.74
CA HIS A 89 -2.35 11.76 -7.11
C HIS A 89 -0.84 11.59 -7.32
N GLU A 90 -0.44 11.44 -8.59
CA GLU A 90 0.97 11.43 -8.95
C GLU A 90 1.63 12.76 -8.56
N GLY A 91 2.85 12.70 -8.00
CA GLY A 91 3.64 13.87 -7.63
C GLY A 91 3.13 14.69 -6.42
N ASP A 92 2.06 14.26 -5.73
CA ASP A 92 1.48 15.01 -4.60
C ASP A 92 2.34 14.98 -3.32
N GLY A 93 3.36 14.13 -3.26
CA GLY A 93 4.21 13.95 -2.08
C GLY A 93 3.50 13.34 -0.88
N LYS A 94 2.39 12.62 -1.09
CA LYS A 94 1.58 11.95 -0.07
C LYS A 94 1.70 10.43 -0.18
N ALA A 95 1.73 9.74 0.95
CA ALA A 95 1.64 8.28 0.98
C ALA A 95 0.16 7.84 0.83
N PRO A 96 -0.12 6.71 0.16
CA PRO A 96 -1.49 6.24 0.01
C PRO A 96 -2.04 5.74 1.35
N ALA A 97 -3.24 6.19 1.73
CA ALA A 97 -4.02 5.67 2.85
C ALA A 97 -5.00 4.60 2.37
N GLY A 98 -5.15 3.50 3.13
CA GLY A 98 -6.03 2.38 2.78
C GLY A 98 -5.51 1.04 3.25
N ILE A 99 -5.96 -0.03 2.57
CA ILE A 99 -5.50 -1.41 2.75
C ILE A 99 -4.83 -1.87 1.46
N PHE A 100 -3.59 -2.34 1.57
CA PHE A 100 -2.76 -2.72 0.42
C PHE A 100 -2.15 -4.10 0.63
N LYS A 101 -2.03 -4.88 -0.43
CA LYS A 101 -1.16 -6.05 -0.43
C LYS A 101 0.30 -5.61 -0.42
N LEU A 102 1.15 -6.46 0.13
CA LEU A 102 2.60 -6.33 0.04
C LEU A 102 3.11 -7.27 -1.04
N GLY A 103 3.77 -6.71 -2.03
CA GLY A 103 4.29 -7.41 -3.18
C GLY A 103 5.70 -7.96 -2.95
N SER A 104 6.53 -7.92 -4.00
CA SER A 104 7.90 -8.38 -3.96
C SER A 104 8.81 -7.47 -3.15
N ALA A 105 9.88 -8.04 -2.62
CA ALA A 105 11.00 -7.31 -2.04
C ALA A 105 12.04 -6.97 -3.12
N PHE A 106 12.82 -5.94 -2.87
CA PHE A 106 13.95 -5.56 -3.70
C PHE A 106 15.13 -5.07 -2.85
N GLY A 107 16.32 -5.03 -3.43
CA GLY A 107 17.49 -4.50 -2.74
C GLY A 107 18.75 -4.56 -3.58
N TYR A 108 19.90 -4.12 -3.01
CA TYR A 108 21.16 -4.02 -3.75
C TYR A 108 21.97 -5.32 -3.78
N ALA A 109 21.77 -6.19 -2.80
CA ALA A 109 22.43 -7.49 -2.79
C ALA A 109 21.82 -8.41 -3.87
N PRO A 110 22.60 -9.35 -4.43
CA PRO A 110 22.07 -10.29 -5.43
C PRO A 110 20.99 -11.21 -4.88
N THR A 111 20.98 -11.46 -3.56
CA THR A 111 19.98 -12.26 -2.83
C THR A 111 19.69 -11.60 -1.49
N ALA A 112 18.56 -11.94 -0.86
CA ALA A 112 18.18 -11.47 0.46
C ALA A 112 17.59 -12.60 1.30
N ASP A 113 17.74 -12.50 2.62
CA ASP A 113 17.07 -13.39 3.57
C ASP A 113 15.61 -12.92 3.74
N THR A 114 14.77 -13.39 2.82
CA THR A 114 13.34 -13.10 2.81
C THR A 114 12.56 -14.22 2.12
N ARG A 115 11.31 -14.42 2.53
CA ARG A 115 10.37 -15.35 1.87
C ARG A 115 9.57 -14.67 0.76
N LEU A 116 9.60 -13.33 0.69
CA LEU A 116 8.98 -12.61 -0.41
C LEU A 116 9.72 -12.88 -1.73
N PRO A 117 9.05 -12.88 -2.88
CA PRO A 117 9.75 -12.80 -4.16
C PRO A 117 10.73 -11.62 -4.12
N TYR A 118 11.97 -11.84 -4.54
CA TYR A 118 13.02 -10.84 -4.43
C TYR A 118 13.60 -10.48 -5.80
N THR A 119 13.81 -9.20 -6.02
CA THR A 119 14.46 -8.67 -7.23
C THR A 119 15.67 -7.83 -6.85
N ALA A 120 16.86 -8.21 -7.30
CA ALA A 120 18.05 -7.40 -7.15
C ALA A 120 17.96 -6.13 -8.00
N SER A 121 18.27 -4.99 -7.39
CA SER A 121 18.34 -3.70 -8.08
C SER A 121 19.61 -3.61 -8.92
N THR A 122 19.48 -3.27 -10.20
CA THR A 122 20.58 -3.05 -11.14
C THR A 122 20.57 -1.60 -11.64
N ALA A 123 21.61 -1.22 -12.39
CA ALA A 123 21.68 0.12 -12.97
C ALA A 123 20.57 0.38 -14.01
N THR A 124 19.97 -0.69 -14.55
CA THR A 124 18.91 -0.65 -15.58
C THR A 124 17.51 -0.90 -14.99
N ARG A 125 17.40 -1.22 -13.69
CA ARG A 125 16.11 -1.38 -13.03
C ARG A 125 15.51 -0.03 -12.67
N GLU A 126 14.34 0.23 -13.23
CA GLU A 126 13.59 1.48 -13.02
C GLU A 126 12.14 1.16 -12.66
N CYS A 127 11.54 1.91 -11.72
CA CYS A 127 10.11 1.94 -11.53
C CYS A 127 9.56 3.16 -12.28
N VAL A 128 8.65 2.95 -13.23
CA VAL A 128 8.18 4.01 -14.12
C VAL A 128 7.08 4.82 -13.45
N ASP A 129 7.32 6.10 -13.25
CA ASP A 129 6.40 7.07 -12.65
C ASP A 129 5.81 8.09 -13.65
N ASP A 130 6.11 7.92 -14.94
CA ASP A 130 5.51 8.70 -16.02
C ASP A 130 4.11 8.17 -16.35
N SER A 131 3.08 8.92 -16.01
CA SER A 131 1.68 8.54 -16.20
C SER A 131 1.23 8.41 -17.65
N GLN A 132 2.08 8.82 -18.63
CA GLN A 132 1.82 8.65 -20.07
C GLN A 132 2.45 7.37 -20.63
N SER A 133 3.33 6.71 -19.87
CA SER A 133 4.00 5.49 -20.29
C SER A 133 3.06 4.29 -20.22
N SER A 134 3.20 3.37 -21.18
CA SER A 134 2.55 2.05 -21.12
C SER A 134 3.10 1.17 -19.98
N HIS A 135 4.23 1.56 -19.39
CA HIS A 135 4.88 0.92 -18.26
C HIS A 135 4.62 1.63 -16.92
N TYR A 136 3.67 2.60 -16.87
CA TYR A 136 3.36 3.33 -15.65
C TYR A 136 3.10 2.40 -14.46
N ASN A 137 3.66 2.76 -13.31
CA ASN A 137 3.55 2.00 -12.05
C ASN A 137 4.08 0.55 -12.14
N THR A 138 5.07 0.30 -13.00
CA THR A 138 5.72 -1.02 -13.11
C THR A 138 7.22 -0.93 -12.92
N LEU A 139 7.79 -2.02 -12.39
CA LEU A 139 9.23 -2.23 -12.32
C LEU A 139 9.70 -2.85 -13.63
N VAL A 140 10.58 -2.18 -14.34
CA VAL A 140 11.12 -2.64 -15.61
C VAL A 140 12.64 -2.77 -15.57
N ASP A 141 13.19 -3.55 -16.49
CA ASP A 141 14.60 -3.49 -16.88
C ASP A 141 14.69 -2.69 -18.17
N SER A 142 15.16 -1.45 -18.09
CA SER A 142 15.19 -0.53 -19.23
C SER A 142 16.12 -0.99 -20.37
N SER A 143 16.94 -2.02 -20.17
CA SER A 143 17.75 -2.64 -21.21
C SER A 143 16.99 -3.68 -22.06
N THR A 144 15.81 -4.12 -21.62
CA THR A 144 15.04 -5.21 -22.24
C THR A 144 13.70 -4.76 -22.83
N VAL A 145 13.30 -3.52 -22.63
CA VAL A 145 12.03 -2.97 -23.10
C VAL A 145 12.25 -1.68 -23.91
N ASN A 146 11.30 -1.37 -24.79
CA ASN A 146 11.32 -0.09 -25.51
C ASN A 146 10.91 1.02 -24.52
N LYS A 147 11.81 1.97 -24.29
CA LYS A 147 11.58 3.09 -23.39
C LYS A 147 10.60 4.08 -24.00
N ASP A 148 9.44 4.28 -23.34
CA ASP A 148 8.40 5.24 -23.72
C ASP A 148 8.11 6.26 -22.60
N TRP A 149 8.98 6.33 -21.58
CA TRP A 149 8.83 7.24 -20.42
C TRP A 149 9.92 8.28 -20.34
N THR A 150 9.60 9.41 -19.73
CA THR A 150 10.50 10.54 -19.46
C THR A 150 10.92 10.63 -18.00
N SER A 151 10.18 9.96 -17.10
CA SER A 151 10.41 9.94 -15.66
C SER A 151 10.34 8.54 -15.10
N SER A 152 11.24 8.22 -14.16
CA SER A 152 11.27 6.94 -13.44
C SER A 152 12.13 7.02 -12.19
N GLU A 153 11.87 6.15 -11.22
CA GLU A 153 12.72 5.95 -10.07
C GLU A 153 13.79 4.88 -10.34
N ARG A 154 15.06 5.27 -10.24
CA ARG A 154 16.17 4.31 -10.31
C ARG A 154 16.21 3.45 -9.07
N MET A 155 16.14 2.13 -9.22
CA MET A 155 16.13 1.21 -8.08
C MET A 155 17.50 1.08 -7.42
N LEU A 156 18.60 1.26 -8.16
CA LEU A 156 19.96 1.30 -7.61
C LEU A 156 20.38 2.75 -7.36
N ARG A 157 20.15 3.24 -6.14
CA ARG A 157 20.44 4.62 -5.72
C ARG A 157 21.78 4.74 -5.02
N LYS A 158 22.41 5.91 -5.10
CA LYS A 158 23.67 6.21 -4.37
C LYS A 158 23.45 6.47 -2.88
N ASP A 159 22.25 6.93 -2.49
CA ASP A 159 21.90 7.33 -1.11
C ASP A 159 21.47 6.17 -0.19
N GLN A 160 21.56 4.93 -0.65
CA GLN A 160 21.27 3.71 0.10
C GLN A 160 19.81 3.55 0.57
N LEU A 161 18.90 4.45 0.21
CA LEU A 161 17.50 4.40 0.68
C LEU A 161 16.76 3.16 0.17
N TYR A 162 17.15 2.65 -1.01
CA TYR A 162 16.56 1.46 -1.64
C TYR A 162 17.45 0.21 -1.49
N ARG A 163 18.40 0.23 -0.52
CA ARG A 163 19.22 -0.97 -0.23
C ARG A 163 18.37 -2.18 0.16
N GLN A 164 17.19 -1.95 0.73
CA GLN A 164 16.13 -2.91 0.98
C GLN A 164 14.79 -2.20 0.90
N GLY A 165 13.82 -2.82 0.24
CA GLY A 165 12.47 -2.30 0.17
C GLY A 165 11.45 -3.36 -0.23
N ILE A 166 10.18 -3.04 -0.06
CA ILE A 166 9.04 -3.92 -0.34
C ILE A 166 8.02 -3.09 -1.12
N PHE A 167 7.51 -3.61 -2.23
CA PHE A 167 6.45 -2.97 -2.99
C PHE A 167 5.15 -2.96 -2.20
N ILE A 168 4.50 -1.79 -2.16
CA ILE A 168 3.10 -1.65 -1.72
C ILE A 168 2.24 -1.67 -3.00
N GLU A 169 1.32 -2.62 -3.09
CA GLU A 169 0.44 -2.77 -4.25
C GLU A 169 -0.65 -1.69 -4.26
N HIS A 170 -0.21 -0.45 -4.49
CA HIS A 170 -1.05 0.72 -4.70
C HIS A 170 -1.26 0.95 -6.21
N ASN A 171 -2.48 1.31 -6.60
CA ASN A 171 -2.83 1.64 -8.00
C ASN A 171 -2.38 0.55 -8.99
N THR A 172 -2.60 -0.73 -8.65
CA THR A 172 -2.21 -1.87 -9.51
C THR A 172 -2.86 -1.85 -10.91
N PRO A 173 -4.05 -1.26 -11.12
CA PRO A 173 -4.57 -1.04 -12.48
C PRO A 173 -3.77 -0.02 -13.29
N ALA A 174 -2.76 0.63 -12.69
CA ALA A 174 -1.94 1.67 -13.32
C ALA A 174 -2.79 2.82 -13.91
N SER A 175 -3.84 3.19 -13.18
CA SER A 175 -4.69 4.33 -13.56
C SER A 175 -3.84 5.59 -13.61
N ALA A 176 -3.85 6.29 -14.75
CA ALA A 176 -3.04 7.48 -14.98
C ALA A 176 -3.25 8.52 -13.86
N ASN A 177 -2.17 9.14 -13.42
CA ASN A 177 -2.15 10.10 -12.30
C ASN A 177 -2.60 9.57 -10.93
N GLY A 178 -2.84 8.26 -10.76
CA GLY A 178 -3.30 7.67 -9.51
C GLY A 178 -2.19 7.53 -8.44
N GLY A 179 -0.96 7.83 -8.78
CA GLY A 179 0.23 7.59 -7.97
C GLY A 179 0.90 6.26 -8.31
N SER A 180 2.23 6.22 -8.24
CA SER A 180 3.05 5.09 -8.69
C SER A 180 4.25 4.86 -7.79
N CYS A 181 4.90 3.69 -7.95
CA CYS A 181 6.19 3.38 -7.35
C CYS A 181 6.22 3.57 -5.83
N ILE A 182 5.25 2.97 -5.14
CA ILE A 182 5.10 3.10 -3.69
C ILE A 182 5.73 1.91 -2.98
N PHE A 183 6.62 2.20 -2.02
CA PHE A 183 7.42 1.20 -1.31
C PHE A 183 7.43 1.38 0.20
N LEU A 184 7.70 0.31 0.93
CA LEU A 184 8.35 0.37 2.25
C LEU A 184 9.86 0.36 2.00
N HIS A 185 10.63 1.32 2.57
CA HIS A 185 12.07 1.40 2.36
C HIS A 185 12.83 2.03 3.54
N ILE A 186 14.14 2.16 3.44
CA ILE A 186 14.97 2.79 4.47
C ILE A 186 14.79 4.31 4.39
N TRP A 187 14.56 4.96 5.51
CA TRP A 187 14.43 6.41 5.57
C TRP A 187 15.77 7.16 5.51
N ARG A 188 15.72 8.44 5.20
CA ARG A 188 16.86 9.33 5.34
C ARG A 188 17.08 9.73 6.80
N SER A 189 16.00 10.04 7.50
CA SER A 189 15.92 10.33 8.93
C SER A 189 14.46 10.34 9.38
N VAL A 190 14.21 10.34 10.67
CA VAL A 190 12.87 10.45 11.27
C VAL A 190 12.16 11.78 10.95
N SER A 191 12.89 12.80 10.51
CA SER A 191 12.34 14.12 10.14
C SER A 191 12.26 14.36 8.63
N ALA A 192 12.68 13.40 7.80
CA ALA A 192 12.68 13.56 6.36
C ALA A 192 11.57 12.71 5.73
N GLY A 193 10.47 13.36 5.32
CA GLY A 193 9.38 12.71 4.58
C GLY A 193 9.82 12.24 3.19
N THR A 194 9.06 11.31 2.63
CA THR A 194 9.29 10.73 1.29
C THR A 194 8.51 11.51 0.21
N LEU A 195 8.56 11.05 -1.03
CA LEU A 195 7.70 11.56 -2.10
C LEU A 195 6.36 10.82 -2.22
N GLY A 196 6.12 9.80 -1.37
CA GLY A 196 4.89 9.01 -1.35
C GLY A 196 5.06 7.65 -0.67
N CYS A 197 6.27 7.16 -0.54
CA CYS A 197 6.60 5.91 0.13
C CYS A 197 6.42 5.99 1.65
N THR A 198 6.52 4.85 2.33
CA THR A 198 6.61 4.76 3.79
C THR A 198 8.00 4.25 4.14
N ALA A 199 8.73 4.98 4.98
CA ALA A 199 10.12 4.67 5.26
C ALA A 199 10.42 4.56 6.77
N MET A 200 11.45 3.78 7.10
CA MET A 200 11.80 3.42 8.48
C MET A 200 13.30 3.16 8.64
N GLU A 201 13.73 2.92 9.85
CA GLU A 201 15.11 2.52 10.13
C GLU A 201 15.50 1.22 9.42
N PRO A 202 16.79 1.05 9.08
CA PRO A 202 17.28 -0.18 8.43
C PRO A 202 16.94 -1.45 9.21
N VAL A 203 17.01 -1.41 10.53
CA VAL A 203 16.71 -2.58 11.39
C VAL A 203 15.24 -3.01 11.26
N ASN A 204 14.33 -2.07 11.07
CA ASN A 204 12.89 -2.36 10.94
C ASN A 204 12.57 -2.96 9.56
N ILE A 205 13.14 -2.43 8.47
CA ILE A 205 12.95 -3.04 7.14
C ILE A 205 13.56 -4.45 7.09
N GLN A 206 14.68 -4.67 7.76
CA GLN A 206 15.32 -5.98 7.89
C GLN A 206 14.44 -6.96 8.67
N ALA A 207 13.82 -6.50 9.76
CA ALA A 207 12.84 -7.31 10.51
C ALA A 207 11.61 -7.66 9.69
N LEU A 208 11.13 -6.76 8.81
CA LEU A 208 10.04 -7.04 7.88
C LEU A 208 10.44 -8.08 6.82
N PHE A 209 11.66 -8.01 6.27
CA PHE A 209 12.19 -9.01 5.32
C PHE A 209 12.16 -10.40 5.89
N ALA A 210 12.62 -10.58 7.13
CA ALA A 210 12.68 -11.88 7.81
C ALA A 210 11.27 -12.39 8.20
N TRP A 211 10.38 -11.48 8.59
CA TRP A 211 9.07 -11.85 9.13
C TRP A 211 8.01 -12.11 8.08
N LEU A 212 7.93 -11.29 7.01
CA LEU A 212 6.88 -11.39 5.99
C LEU A 212 6.95 -12.72 5.23
N ASN A 213 5.78 -13.31 5.05
CA ASN A 213 5.59 -14.57 4.34
C ASN A 213 4.44 -14.42 3.33
N PRO A 214 4.66 -14.54 2.02
CA PRO A 214 3.60 -14.37 1.02
C PRO A 214 2.46 -15.39 1.17
N ARG A 215 2.73 -16.56 1.79
CA ARG A 215 1.69 -17.57 2.07
C ARG A 215 0.70 -17.14 3.17
N GLU A 216 1.06 -16.13 3.94
CA GLU A 216 0.23 -15.56 5.00
C GLU A 216 -0.59 -14.36 4.52
N ASN A 217 -0.61 -14.09 3.20
CA ASN A 217 -1.31 -12.95 2.56
C ASN A 217 -1.09 -11.63 3.33
N PRO A 218 0.17 -11.16 3.44
CA PRO A 218 0.52 -10.00 4.24
C PRO A 218 -0.10 -8.72 3.68
N LEU A 219 -0.65 -7.89 4.57
CA LEU A 219 -1.25 -6.61 4.22
C LEU A 219 -0.60 -5.45 4.97
N LEU A 220 -0.64 -4.28 4.35
CA LEU A 220 -0.42 -2.99 4.96
C LEU A 220 -1.77 -2.27 5.14
N VAL A 221 -2.08 -1.87 6.36
CA VAL A 221 -3.12 -0.87 6.64
C VAL A 221 -2.42 0.43 7.01
N GLN A 222 -2.67 1.49 6.27
CA GLN A 222 -2.03 2.78 6.49
C GLN A 222 -3.08 3.87 6.53
N LEU A 223 -3.25 4.53 7.69
CA LEU A 223 -4.32 5.50 7.93
C LEU A 223 -3.90 6.56 8.95
N PRO A 224 -4.41 7.80 8.85
CA PRO A 224 -4.45 8.70 9.99
C PRO A 224 -5.23 8.08 11.16
N ALA A 225 -4.84 8.38 12.41
CA ALA A 225 -5.39 7.78 13.61
C ALA A 225 -6.93 7.86 13.70
N ALA A 226 -7.50 9.03 13.41
CA ALA A 226 -8.94 9.22 13.42
C ALA A 226 -9.67 8.35 12.37
N GLN A 227 -9.06 8.16 11.19
CA GLN A 227 -9.61 7.28 10.16
C GLN A 227 -9.49 5.81 10.54
N TYR A 228 -8.37 5.44 11.18
CA TYR A 228 -8.20 4.08 11.70
C TYR A 228 -9.33 3.74 12.70
N ASP A 229 -9.59 4.61 13.64
CA ASP A 229 -10.63 4.40 14.66
C ASP A 229 -12.05 4.36 14.03
N LEU A 230 -12.32 5.22 13.03
CA LEU A 230 -13.58 5.24 12.29
C LEU A 230 -13.85 3.93 11.53
N TYR A 231 -12.81 3.38 10.87
CA TYR A 231 -12.96 2.18 10.06
C TYR A 231 -12.67 0.88 10.82
N ARG A 232 -12.19 0.94 12.06
CA ARG A 232 -11.71 -0.21 12.82
C ARG A 232 -12.69 -1.38 12.84
N GLU A 233 -13.92 -1.14 13.24
CA GLU A 233 -14.94 -2.22 13.33
C GLU A 233 -15.36 -2.72 11.95
N ARG A 234 -15.61 -1.80 11.02
CA ARG A 234 -16.03 -2.12 9.67
C ARG A 234 -15.00 -2.93 8.90
N TRP A 235 -13.71 -2.61 9.06
CA TRP A 235 -12.62 -3.30 8.39
C TRP A 235 -12.03 -4.43 9.22
N LYS A 236 -12.56 -4.71 10.40
CA LYS A 236 -12.06 -5.72 11.35
C LYS A 236 -10.59 -5.52 11.70
N LEU A 237 -10.18 -4.28 11.93
CA LEU A 237 -8.80 -3.94 12.28
C LEU A 237 -8.54 -4.26 13.77
N PRO A 238 -7.28 -4.60 14.14
CA PRO A 238 -6.90 -4.82 15.52
C PRO A 238 -7.03 -3.56 16.39
N LEU A 239 -7.00 -3.73 17.71
CA LEU A 239 -6.76 -2.62 18.63
C LEU A 239 -5.31 -2.15 18.48
N ARG A 240 -5.12 -0.81 18.45
CA ARG A 240 -3.79 -0.19 18.37
C ARG A 240 -3.01 -0.34 19.66
#